data_f4ffc169c455c96b2df1f53a34ff3e51
#
_entry.id   f4ffc169c455c96b2df1f53a34ff3e51
#
_cell.length_a   1.000
_cell.length_b   1.000
_cell.length_c   1.000
_cell.angle_alpha   90.00
_cell.angle_beta   90.00
_cell.angle_gamma   90.00
#
_symmetry.space_group_name_H-M   'P 1'
#
loop_
_entity.id
_entity.type
_entity.pdbx_description
1 polymer ?
#
loop_
_entity_poly.entity_id
_entity_poly.type
_entity_poly.pdbx_seq_one_letter_code
_entity_poly.pdbx_strand_id
1 'polypeptide(L)' 'MSGINGTGGVKVGELLRECMKALEAAGNDNPRFEAEQLVMKFCGVKRSDILMFPGLEVTAEQAEEVRGAVQRRNSG' A
#
# COMPACT_ATOMS: atom_id res chain seq x y z
N MET A 1 5.22 -23.02 10.71
CA MET A 1 5.35 -22.55 10.71
C MET A 1 5.36 -21.72 10.66
N SER A 2 4.99 -21.80 10.48
CA SER A 2 4.95 -21.05 10.43
C SER A 2 5.28 -20.11 10.41
N GLY A 3 5.38 -20.12 10.86
CA GLY A 3 5.76 -18.94 11.05
C GLY A 3 6.25 -18.33 10.01
N ILE A 4 6.53 -18.87 9.42
CA ILE A 4 7.06 -18.34 8.51
C ILE A 4 6.46 -17.47 7.92
N ASN A 5 5.63 -17.58 7.95
CA ASN A 5 5.09 -16.77 7.40
C ASN A 5 5.01 -15.67 7.85
N GLY A 6 5.15 -15.61 8.86
CA GLY A 6 5.04 -14.43 9.31
C GLY A 6 5.71 -13.55 8.58
N THR A 7 6.47 -14.10 8.11
CA THR A 7 7.17 -13.43 7.31
C THR A 7 6.47 -12.78 6.31
N GLY A 8 5.36 -12.72 6.25
CA GLY A 8 4.67 -12.14 5.24
C GLY A 8 4.66 -10.65 5.14
N GLY A 9 5.58 -9.98 5.71
CA GLY A 9 5.67 -8.54 5.60
C GLY A 9 5.84 -8.07 4.16
N VAL A 10 5.27 -6.93 3.86
CA VAL A 10 5.36 -6.31 2.54
C VAL A 10 6.06 -4.98 2.70
N LYS A 11 7.01 -4.69 1.84
CA LYS A 11 7.72 -3.42 1.92
C LYS A 11 6.80 -2.29 1.46
N VAL A 12 6.80 -1.22 2.24
CA VAL A 12 5.90 -0.10 1.98
C VAL A 12 6.11 0.50 0.60
N GLY A 13 7.36 0.55 0.15
CA GLY A 13 7.64 1.08 -1.17
C GLY A 13 7.07 0.21 -2.28
N GLU A 14 7.11 -1.10 -2.10
CA GLU A 14 6.55 -2.02 -3.09
C GLU A 14 5.03 -1.92 -3.10
N LEU A 15 4.44 -1.86 -1.92
CA LEU A 15 2.99 -1.73 -1.80
C LEU A 15 2.51 -0.43 -2.44
N LEU A 16 3.22 0.66 -2.19
CA LEU A 16 2.90 1.94 -2.77
C LEU A 16 2.92 1.86 -4.30
N ARG A 17 3.96 1.27 -4.84
CA ARG A 17 4.11 1.15 -6.30
C ARG A 17 2.99 0.31 -6.90
N GLU A 18 2.65 -0.79 -6.24
CA GLU A 18 1.57 -1.65 -6.68
C GLU A 18 0.25 -0.88 -6.73
N CYS A 19 -0.02 -0.11 -5.69
CA CYS A 19 -1.24 0.68 -5.61
C CYS A 19 -1.27 1.76 -6.68
N MET A 20 -0.14 2.42 -6.90
CA MET A 20 -0.05 3.44 -7.93
C MET A 20 -0.38 2.88 -9.30
N LYS A 21 0.16 1.70 -9.62
CA LYS A 21 -0.11 1.09 -10.91
C LYS A 21 -1.58 0.74 -11.08
N ALA A 22 -2.19 0.22 -10.03
CA ALA A 22 -3.61 -0.15 -10.08
C ALA A 22 -4.50 1.07 -10.25
N LEU A 23 -4.18 2.15 -9.54
CA LEU A 23 -4.95 3.38 -9.64
C LEU A 23 -4.77 4.04 -11.01
N GLU A 24 -3.55 4.03 -11.51
CA GLU A 24 -3.24 4.60 -12.81
C GLU A 24 -3.96 3.84 -13.92
N ALA A 25 -3.98 2.52 -13.81
CA ALA A 25 -4.67 1.69 -14.81
C ALA A 25 -6.16 1.96 -14.83
N ALA A 26 -6.72 2.41 -13.72
CA ALA A 26 -8.15 2.74 -13.64
C ALA A 26 -8.44 4.18 -14.05
N GLY A 27 -7.42 4.92 -14.47
CA GLY A 27 -7.62 6.29 -14.92
C GLY A 27 -7.58 7.35 -13.83
N ASN A 28 -7.02 7.01 -12.68
CA ASN A 28 -6.92 7.99 -11.60
C ASN A 28 -5.97 9.12 -12.00
N ASP A 29 -6.37 10.36 -11.78
CA ASP A 29 -5.59 11.53 -12.17
C ASP A 29 -4.36 11.73 -11.30
N ASN A 30 -4.37 11.24 -10.09
CA ASN A 30 -3.29 11.46 -9.16
C ASN A 30 -2.99 10.18 -8.38
N PRO A 31 -2.53 9.13 -9.07
CA PRO A 31 -2.40 7.81 -8.46
C PRO A 31 -1.42 7.80 -7.29
N ARG A 32 -0.35 8.57 -7.38
CA ARG A 32 0.63 8.57 -6.30
C ARG A 32 0.05 9.15 -5.02
N PHE A 33 -0.64 10.27 -5.13
CA PHE A 33 -1.23 10.90 -3.97
C PHE A 33 -2.26 9.97 -3.32
N GLU A 34 -3.12 9.38 -4.14
CA GLU A 34 -4.15 8.47 -3.66
C GLU A 34 -3.53 7.24 -2.99
N ALA A 35 -2.49 6.69 -3.61
CA ALA A 35 -1.83 5.53 -3.05
C ALA A 35 -1.19 5.86 -1.71
N GLU A 36 -0.53 7.01 -1.61
CA GLU A 36 0.07 7.45 -0.36
C GLU A 36 -0.98 7.60 0.74
N GLN A 37 -2.11 8.20 0.40
CA GLN A 37 -3.18 8.40 1.37
C GLN A 37 -3.70 7.07 1.91
N LEU A 38 -3.89 6.10 1.02
CA LEU A 38 -4.38 4.79 1.43
C LEU A 38 -3.38 4.04 2.29
N VAL A 39 -2.11 4.07 1.91
CA VAL A 39 -1.06 3.43 2.68
C VAL A 39 -0.96 4.06 4.06
N MET A 40 -0.97 5.39 4.12
CA MET A 40 -0.88 6.09 5.40
C MET A 40 -2.05 5.75 6.31
N LYS A 41 -3.25 5.68 5.73
CA LYS A 41 -4.45 5.42 6.51
C LYS A 41 -4.48 4.01 7.07
N PHE A 42 -4.21 3.01 6.25
CA PHE A 42 -4.35 1.62 6.65
C PHE A 42 -3.11 1.03 7.31
N CYS A 43 -1.94 1.58 7.02
CA CYS A 43 -0.71 1.08 7.62
C CYS A 43 -0.23 1.94 8.79
N GLY A 44 -0.82 3.10 8.98
CA GLY A 44 -0.47 3.96 10.09
C GLY A 44 0.92 4.56 9.99
N VAL A 45 1.41 4.73 8.78
CA VAL A 45 2.74 5.32 8.59
C VAL A 45 2.61 6.76 8.13
N LYS A 46 3.66 7.53 8.28
CA LYS A 46 3.67 8.91 7.85
C LYS A 46 4.22 8.99 6.44
N ARG A 47 3.87 10.07 5.76
CA ARG A 47 4.38 10.28 4.41
C ARG A 47 5.90 10.30 4.38
N SER A 48 6.52 10.94 5.40
CA SER A 48 7.97 10.97 5.48
C SER A 48 8.55 9.57 5.61
N ASP A 49 7.87 8.68 6.33
CA ASP A 49 8.32 7.29 6.46
C ASP A 49 8.32 6.59 5.11
N ILE A 50 7.29 6.85 4.32
CA ILE A 50 7.18 6.25 2.99
C ILE A 50 8.33 6.73 2.10
N LEU A 51 8.64 8.02 2.18
CA LEU A 51 9.67 8.60 1.34
C LEU A 51 11.08 8.22 1.79
N MET A 52 11.32 8.20 3.10
CA MET A 52 12.65 7.97 3.63
C MET A 52 12.96 6.51 3.88
N PHE A 53 11.96 5.71 4.15
CA PHE A 53 12.15 4.32 4.51
C PHE A 53 11.29 3.40 3.65
N PRO A 54 11.53 3.36 2.34
CA PRO A 54 10.71 2.52 1.46
C PRO A 54 10.83 1.03 1.76
N GLY A 55 11.88 0.65 2.49
CA GLY A 55 12.04 -0.74 2.93
C GLY A 55 11.30 -1.09 4.20
N LEU A 56 10.60 -0.13 4.80
CA LEU A 56 9.79 -0.39 5.99
C LEU A 56 8.73 -1.42 5.65
N GLU A 57 8.57 -2.42 6.50
CA GLU A 57 7.61 -3.48 6.24
C GLU A 57 6.32 -3.25 6.97
N VAL A 58 5.22 -3.59 6.31
CA VAL A 58 3.90 -3.59 6.91
C VAL A 58 3.42 -5.04 6.91
N THR A 59 2.40 -5.33 7.72
CA THR A 59 1.90 -6.69 7.80
C THR A 59 1.13 -7.07 6.53
N ALA A 60 1.02 -8.36 6.28
CA ALA A 60 0.24 -8.83 5.16
C ALA A 60 -1.21 -8.39 5.28
N GLU A 61 -1.73 -8.34 6.50
CA GLU A 61 -3.09 -7.87 6.71
C GLU A 61 -3.26 -6.42 6.32
N GLN A 62 -2.31 -5.58 6.70
CA GLN A 62 -2.35 -4.17 6.33
C GLN A 62 -2.28 -4.00 4.82
N ALA A 63 -1.41 -4.78 4.17
CA ALA A 63 -1.30 -4.72 2.73
C ALA A 63 -2.60 -5.12 2.05
N GLU A 64 -3.27 -6.15 2.58
CA GLU A 64 -4.55 -6.58 2.03
C GLU A 64 -5.62 -5.51 2.18
N GLU A 65 -5.62 -4.82 3.30
CA GLU A 65 -6.55 -3.74 3.53
C GLU A 65 -6.35 -2.62 2.51
N VAL A 66 -5.11 -2.28 2.26
CA VAL A 66 -4.79 -1.25 1.26
C VAL A 66 -5.24 -1.70 -0.13
N ARG A 67 -4.96 -2.95 -0.49
CA ARG A 67 -5.36 -3.48 -1.79
C ARG A 67 -6.86 -3.48 -1.96
N GLY A 68 -7.58 -3.87 -0.91
CA GLY A 68 -9.04 -3.84 -0.92
C GLY A 68 -9.59 -2.44 -1.09
N ALA A 69 -8.95 -1.47 -0.43
CA ALA A 69 -9.36 -0.08 -0.56
C ALA A 69 -9.14 0.44 -1.98
N VAL A 70 -8.03 0.04 -2.61
CA VAL A 70 -7.75 0.42 -3.99
C VAL A 70 -8.82 -0.15 -4.91
N GLN A 71 -9.18 -1.41 -4.70
CA GLN A 71 -10.22 -2.03 -5.53
C GLN A 71 -11.56 -1.34 -5.39
N ARG A 72 -11.93 -0.99 -4.16
CA ARG A 72 -13.19 -0.28 -3.93
C ARG A 72 -13.19 1.07 -4.61
N ARG A 73 -12.07 1.76 -4.55
CA ARG A 73 -11.95 3.06 -5.19
C ARG A 73 -12.04 2.93 -6.70
N ASN A 74 -11.41 1.91 -7.26
CA ASN A 74 -11.43 1.70 -8.71
C ASN A 74 -12.80 1.25 -9.21
N SER A 75 -13.58 0.63 -8.37
CA SER A 75 -14.88 0.12 -8.76
C SER A 75 -15.97 1.15 -8.70
N GLY A 76 -15.73 2.17 -7.98
CA GLY A 76 -16.80 3.06 -7.80
C GLY A 76 -16.59 4.43 -7.66
#